data_c119712d805b92158bcdefcc8ec58b76
#
_entry.id   c119712d805b92158bcdefcc8ec58b76
#
_cell.length_a   1.000
_cell.length_b   1.000
_cell.length_c   1.000
_cell.angle_alpha   90.00
_cell.angle_beta   90.00
_cell.angle_gamma   90.00
#
_symmetry.space_group_name_H-M   'P 1'
#
loop_
_entity.id
_entity.type
_entity.pdbx_description
1 polymer ?
#
loop_
_entity_poly.entity_id
_entity_poly.type
_entity_poly.pdbx_seq_one_letter_code
_entity_poly.pdbx_strand_id
1 'polypeptide(L)'
;MGVSYIPVARADELTPGGMKEVDLGGRQVLLAFVGGKYFAFSRQCPHEEADLKTAGQLLDGGKIRCNNHSYCYDLSSGECTLPKGAAPLTVLPAEERGEEICIRLEW
;
A
#
# COMPACT_ATOMS: atom_id res chain seq x y z
N MET A 1 -7.59 -24.02 3.27
CA MET A 1 -7.79 -22.69 2.72
C MET A 1 -8.57 -21.83 3.71
N GLY A 2 -8.11 -20.61 3.91
CA GLY A 2 -8.77 -19.71 4.83
C GLY A 2 -8.59 -18.26 4.45
N VAL A 3 -9.34 -17.41 5.14
CA VAL A 3 -9.25 -15.96 5.01
C VAL A 3 -9.19 -15.37 6.40
N SER A 4 -8.23 -14.48 6.63
CA SER A 4 -8.14 -13.72 7.88
C SER A 4 -8.17 -12.24 7.59
N TYR A 5 -8.85 -11.50 8.46
CA TYR A 5 -8.84 -10.05 8.44
C TYR A 5 -8.01 -9.58 9.62
N ILE A 6 -6.89 -8.94 9.36
CA ILE A 6 -5.96 -8.53 10.39
C ILE A 6 -6.10 -7.04 10.61
N PRO A 7 -6.56 -6.61 11.80
CA PRO A 7 -6.68 -5.18 12.09
C PRO A 7 -5.29 -4.55 12.15
N VAL A 8 -5.11 -3.47 11.40
CA VAL A 8 -3.80 -2.80 11.31
C VAL A 8 -3.86 -1.32 11.66
N ALA A 9 -5.08 -0.76 11.71
CA ALA A 9 -5.28 0.64 12.06
C ALA A 9 -6.72 0.87 12.48
N ARG A 10 -6.96 1.99 13.13
CA ARG A 10 -8.33 2.47 13.38
C ARG A 10 -8.76 3.33 12.21
N ALA A 11 -10.09 3.37 11.97
CA ALA A 11 -10.65 4.10 10.84
C ALA A 11 -10.35 5.61 10.89
N ASP A 12 -10.12 6.16 12.06
CA ASP A 12 -9.83 7.58 12.23
C ASP A 12 -8.33 7.90 12.41
N GLU A 13 -7.49 6.89 12.25
CA GLU A 13 -6.06 7.02 12.53
C GLU A 13 -5.30 7.74 11.43
N LEU A 14 -5.69 7.51 10.17
CA LEU A 14 -5.00 8.12 9.02
C LEU A 14 -5.78 9.30 8.46
N THR A 15 -5.06 10.37 8.17
CA THR A 15 -5.62 11.50 7.43
C THR A 15 -5.38 11.26 5.93
N PRO A 16 -6.17 11.93 5.05
CA PRO A 16 -5.95 11.79 3.61
C PRO A 16 -4.50 12.12 3.22
N GLY A 17 -3.89 11.24 2.44
CA GLY A 17 -2.49 11.36 2.05
C GLY A 17 -1.51 10.79 3.06
N GLY A 18 -2.00 10.26 4.19
CA GLY A 18 -1.14 9.66 5.21
C GLY A 18 -0.78 8.22 4.90
N MET A 19 0.37 7.78 5.43
CA MET A 19 0.84 6.40 5.35
C MET A 19 1.26 5.92 6.72
N LYS A 20 0.94 4.66 7.03
CA LYS A 20 1.31 4.02 8.28
C LYS A 20 2.14 2.77 8.00
N GLU A 21 3.22 2.59 8.76
CA GLU A 21 4.01 1.37 8.71
C GLU A 21 3.30 0.25 9.45
N VAL A 22 3.24 -0.93 8.84
CA VAL A 22 2.60 -2.11 9.42
C VAL A 22 3.55 -3.29 9.29
N ASP A 23 3.74 -4.03 10.39
CA ASP A 23 4.52 -5.26 10.39
C ASP A 23 3.55 -6.45 10.44
N LEU A 24 3.57 -7.26 9.38
CA LEU A 24 2.75 -8.47 9.28
C LEU A 24 3.66 -9.69 9.44
N GLY A 25 4.02 -10.01 10.69
CA GLY A 25 4.83 -11.19 10.97
C GLY A 25 6.22 -11.14 10.34
N GLY A 26 6.86 -9.99 10.39
CA GLY A 26 8.17 -9.76 9.79
C GLY A 26 8.14 -9.17 8.38
N ARG A 27 6.96 -9.10 7.77
CA ARG A 27 6.78 -8.50 6.47
C ARG A 27 6.39 -7.03 6.63
N GLN A 28 7.17 -6.15 6.04
CA GLN A 28 6.95 -4.71 6.14
C GLN A 28 5.98 -4.24 5.05
N VAL A 29 4.89 -3.63 5.48
CA VAL A 29 3.80 -3.16 4.61
C VAL A 29 3.47 -1.72 4.96
N LEU A 30 3.02 -0.96 3.99
CA LEU A 30 2.49 0.40 4.21
C LEU A 30 0.99 0.38 4.01
N LEU A 31 0.29 1.12 4.87
CA LEU A 31 -1.13 1.38 4.72
C LEU A 31 -1.30 2.85 4.38
N ALA A 32 -1.96 3.15 3.27
CA ALA A 32 -2.19 4.52 2.81
C ALA A 32 -3.68 4.82 2.69
N PHE A 33 -4.03 6.08 2.93
CA PHE A 33 -5.40 6.55 2.77
C PHE A 33 -5.43 7.63 1.71
N VAL A 34 -5.99 7.32 0.54
CA VAL A 34 -6.00 8.20 -0.63
C VAL A 34 -7.36 8.16 -1.30
N GLY A 35 -7.93 9.32 -1.55
CA GLY A 35 -9.20 9.42 -2.28
C GLY A 35 -10.35 8.70 -1.60
N GLY A 36 -10.37 8.67 -0.27
CA GLY A 36 -11.41 7.98 0.49
C GLY A 36 -11.27 6.49 0.56
N LYS A 37 -10.14 5.94 0.10
CA LYS A 37 -9.89 4.49 0.09
C LYS A 37 -8.59 4.16 0.80
N TYR A 38 -8.53 2.94 1.36
CA TYR A 38 -7.33 2.41 2.00
C TYR A 38 -6.63 1.45 1.08
N PHE A 39 -5.31 1.55 1.02
CA PHE A 39 -4.46 0.69 0.21
C PHE A 39 -3.34 0.14 1.07
N ALA A 40 -3.04 -1.15 0.93
CA ALA A 40 -1.90 -1.78 1.58
C ALA A 40 -0.95 -2.31 0.52
N PHE A 41 0.34 -2.06 0.70
CA PHE A 41 1.34 -2.46 -0.28
C PHE A 41 2.69 -2.63 0.38
N SER A 42 3.59 -3.32 -0.33
CA SER A 42 4.95 -3.55 0.15
C SER A 42 5.65 -2.22 0.39
N ARG A 43 6.36 -2.12 1.51
CA ARG A 43 7.16 -0.95 1.84
C ARG A 43 8.32 -0.74 0.86
N GLN A 44 8.78 -1.82 0.22
CA GLN A 44 9.94 -1.79 -0.65
C GLN A 44 9.54 -1.64 -2.11
N CYS A 45 10.19 -0.71 -2.81
CA CYS A 45 9.97 -0.53 -4.25
C CYS A 45 10.50 -1.74 -5.01
N PRO A 46 9.70 -2.35 -5.93
CA PRO A 46 10.12 -3.60 -6.57
C PRO A 46 11.27 -3.48 -7.55
N HIS A 47 11.52 -2.29 -8.14
CA HIS A 47 12.61 -2.16 -9.10
C HIS A 47 13.95 -1.84 -8.44
N GLU A 48 13.92 -1.31 -7.24
CA GLU A 48 15.10 -1.13 -6.40
C GLU A 48 14.65 -1.11 -4.95
N GLU A 49 15.56 -1.31 -4.02
CA GLU A 49 15.19 -1.51 -2.62
C GLU A 49 14.92 -0.20 -1.88
N ALA A 50 14.30 0.77 -2.54
CA ALA A 50 13.94 2.04 -1.93
C ALA A 50 12.78 1.86 -0.97
N ASP A 51 12.82 2.58 0.14
CA ASP A 51 11.76 2.59 1.14
C ASP A 51 10.66 3.56 0.70
N LEU A 52 9.49 3.01 0.34
CA LEU A 52 8.37 3.83 -0.11
C LEU A 52 7.75 4.71 0.98
N LYS A 53 8.07 4.46 2.25
CA LYS A 53 7.63 5.35 3.33
C LYS A 53 8.29 6.72 3.21
N THR A 54 9.56 6.75 2.82
CA THR A 54 10.34 7.98 2.69
C THR A 54 10.48 8.46 1.25
N ALA A 55 10.62 7.52 0.29
CA ALA A 55 10.83 7.84 -1.12
C ALA A 55 9.55 7.82 -1.94
N GLY A 56 8.44 7.33 -1.40
CA GLY A 56 7.18 7.28 -2.11
C GLY A 56 6.38 8.56 -1.96
N GLN A 57 5.71 8.94 -3.04
CA GLN A 57 4.80 10.08 -3.05
C GLN A 57 3.43 9.61 -3.52
N LEU A 58 2.42 9.76 -2.67
CA LEU A 58 1.05 9.42 -3.03
C LEU A 58 0.51 10.44 -4.03
N LEU A 59 -0.13 9.91 -5.08
CA LEU A 59 -0.70 10.72 -6.16
C LEU A 59 -2.22 10.54 -6.18
N ASP A 60 -2.91 11.49 -6.79
CA ASP A 60 -4.35 11.39 -7.00
C ASP A 60 -4.69 10.14 -7.83
N GLY A 61 -5.85 9.57 -7.57
CA GLY A 61 -6.31 8.39 -8.28
C GLY A 61 -5.78 7.07 -7.72
N GLY A 62 -5.22 7.08 -6.50
CA GLY A 62 -4.77 5.83 -5.87
C GLY A 62 -3.49 5.29 -6.47
N LYS A 63 -2.52 6.17 -6.71
CA LYS A 63 -1.21 5.79 -7.25
C LYS A 63 -0.11 6.24 -6.31
N ILE A 64 1.06 5.62 -6.45
CA ILE A 64 2.27 6.02 -5.74
C ILE A 64 3.43 6.14 -6.72
N ARG A 65 4.24 7.18 -6.52
CA ARG A 65 5.46 7.39 -7.29
C ARG A 65 6.66 7.14 -6.40
N CYS A 66 7.61 6.33 -6.88
CA CYS A 66 8.90 6.19 -6.22
C CYS A 66 9.81 7.31 -6.74
N ASN A 67 10.19 8.23 -5.86
CA ASN A 67 10.94 9.42 -6.28
C ASN A 67 12.38 9.14 -6.70
N ASN A 68 12.92 7.95 -6.41
CA ASN A 68 14.29 7.64 -6.82
C ASN A 68 14.45 7.60 -8.34
N HIS A 69 13.49 6.98 -9.05
CA HIS A 69 13.57 6.88 -10.52
C HIS A 69 12.23 7.20 -11.19
N SER A 70 11.32 7.81 -10.44
CA SER A 70 10.00 8.24 -10.96
C SER A 70 9.12 7.10 -11.47
N TYR A 71 9.31 5.87 -10.96
CA TYR A 71 8.42 4.77 -11.26
C TYR A 71 7.08 4.99 -10.55
N CYS A 72 5.98 4.74 -11.26
CA CYS A 72 4.63 4.91 -10.72
C CYS A 72 3.88 3.59 -10.71
N TYR A 73 3.12 3.36 -9.66
CA TYR A 73 2.35 2.12 -9.47
C TYR A 73 0.91 2.44 -9.11
N ASP A 74 -0.01 1.65 -9.64
CA ASP A 74 -1.42 1.69 -9.26
C ASP A 74 -1.59 0.91 -7.96
N LEU A 75 -2.11 1.56 -6.92
CA LEU A 75 -2.21 0.92 -5.61
C LEU A 75 -3.35 -0.10 -5.53
N SER A 76 -4.29 -0.09 -6.46
CA SER A 76 -5.37 -1.08 -6.46
C SER A 76 -4.93 -2.40 -7.08
N SER A 77 -4.05 -2.38 -8.07
CA SER A 77 -3.58 -3.57 -8.79
C SER A 77 -2.12 -3.90 -8.56
N GLY A 78 -1.32 -2.92 -8.19
CA GLY A 78 0.13 -3.05 -8.12
C GLY A 78 0.83 -2.83 -9.46
N GLU A 79 0.07 -2.66 -10.53
CA GLU A 79 0.66 -2.52 -11.86
C GLU A 79 1.57 -1.29 -11.93
N CYS A 80 2.75 -1.47 -12.53
CA CYS A 80 3.62 -0.33 -12.81
C CYS A 80 3.08 0.40 -14.04
N THR A 81 2.63 1.63 -13.85
CA THR A 81 2.03 2.41 -14.93
C THR A 81 3.05 3.24 -15.68
N LEU A 82 4.22 3.47 -15.06
CA LEU A 82 5.30 4.24 -15.68
C LEU A 82 6.63 3.75 -15.09
N PRO A 83 7.50 3.13 -15.89
CA PRO A 83 7.28 2.67 -17.26
C PRO A 83 6.39 1.42 -17.30
N LYS A 84 5.61 1.28 -18.33
CA LYS A 84 4.77 0.10 -18.49
C LYS A 84 5.63 -1.15 -18.66
N GLY A 85 5.18 -2.26 -18.07
CA GLY A 85 5.85 -3.55 -18.18
C GLY A 85 6.93 -3.79 -17.15
N ALA A 86 7.22 -2.83 -16.28
CA ALA A 86 8.12 -3.07 -15.17
C ALA A 86 7.46 -3.97 -14.11
N ALA A 87 8.28 -4.56 -13.24
CA ALA A 87 7.79 -5.45 -12.19
C ALA A 87 6.73 -4.75 -11.33
N PRO A 88 5.61 -5.44 -11.01
CA PRO A 88 4.54 -4.83 -10.23
C PRO A 88 4.90 -4.68 -8.75
N LEU A 89 4.26 -3.72 -8.10
CA LEU A 89 4.31 -3.56 -6.66
C LEU A 89 3.39 -4.61 -6.04
N THR A 90 3.85 -5.26 -4.98
CA THR A 90 2.99 -6.18 -4.23
C THR A 90 1.97 -5.40 -3.44
N VAL A 91 0.68 -5.66 -3.69
CA VAL A 91 -0.42 -5.03 -2.98
C VAL A 91 -1.25 -6.08 -2.25
N LEU A 92 -1.87 -5.67 -1.15
CA LEU A 92 -2.74 -6.52 -0.35
C LEU A 92 -4.08 -5.84 -0.20
N PRO A 93 -5.19 -6.59 -0.22
CA PRO A 93 -6.50 -5.98 -0.01
C PRO A 93 -6.60 -5.37 1.39
N ALA A 94 -7.05 -4.13 1.45
CA ALA A 94 -7.31 -3.44 2.71
C ALA A 94 -8.74 -2.91 2.69
N GLU A 95 -9.46 -3.07 3.78
CA GLU A 95 -10.84 -2.62 3.85
C GLU A 95 -11.22 -2.18 5.25
N GLU A 96 -12.19 -1.31 5.31
CA GLU A 96 -12.76 -0.84 6.56
C GLU A 96 -13.79 -1.86 7.05
N ARG A 97 -13.61 -2.33 8.28
CA ARG A 97 -14.52 -3.28 8.92
C ARG A 97 -14.88 -2.73 10.30
N GLY A 98 -16.09 -2.19 10.42
CA GLY A 98 -16.48 -1.50 11.63
C GLY A 98 -15.64 -0.24 11.81
N GLU A 99 -14.97 -0.12 12.94
CA GLU A 99 -14.12 1.03 13.25
C GLU A 99 -12.63 0.75 13.00
N GLU A 100 -12.34 -0.38 12.35
CA GLU A 100 -10.95 -0.79 12.09
C GLU A 100 -10.69 -0.93 10.61
N ILE A 101 -9.43 -0.71 10.23
CA ILE A 101 -8.94 -1.01 8.89
C ILE A 101 -8.21 -2.33 8.98
N CYS A 102 -8.60 -3.29 8.14
CA CYS A 102 -8.04 -4.63 8.15
C CYS A 102 -7.38 -4.95 6.82
N ILE A 103 -6.30 -5.73 6.89
CA ILE A 103 -5.69 -6.34 5.72
C ILE A 103 -6.23 -7.76 5.62
N ARG A 104 -6.69 -8.13 4.43
CA ARG A 104 -7.21 -9.46 4.15
C ARG A 104 -6.07 -10.36 3.69
N LEU A 105 -5.87 -11.45 4.40
CA LEU A 105 -4.91 -12.49 4.03
C LEU A 105 -5.63 -13.77 3.67
N GLU A 106 -5.18 -14.42 2.61
CA GLU A 106 -5.70 -15.71 2.17
C GLU A 106 -4.60 -16.77 2.23
N TRP A 107 -4.95 -18.00 2.61
CA TRP A 107 -4.02 -19.14 2.62
C TRP A 107 -4.68 -20.44 2.23
#